data_f0ad8005fd2b82d1dcc25d02e0cc8be4
#
_entry.id   f0ad8005fd2b82d1dcc25d02e0cc8be4
#
_cell.length_a   1.000
_cell.length_b   1.000
_cell.length_c   1.000
_cell.angle_alpha   90.00
_cell.angle_beta   90.00
_cell.angle_gamma   90.00
#
_symmetry.space_group_name_H-M   'P 1'
#
loop_
_entity.id
_entity.type
_entity.pdbx_description
1 polymer ?
#
loop_
_entity_poly.entity_id
_entity_poly.type
_entity_poly.pdbx_seq_one_letter_code
_entity_poly.pdbx_strand_id
1 'polypeptide(L)'
;MSSKIMEYTKDLSIVISLYNEEESLSELVNWIEQVMIREGYNYEVLMVDDGSTDGSWSLVKKLSEKNSAIRGISFRRNYGKSAALYHGFAAAEGRVVVTMDADLQDSPDEIPEMYRMVVEEGWDIVSGWKKKRFDNKFTKNIPSKLYNATARWITGIKLHDMNCGLKAYRNDVVKNIEVYGEMHRYIPYLAKNAGFGRITEKAVQHQKRKYGVSKFGLERFVNGFLDLISLWFLSRFGKKPMHFFGFTGILMFLTGAVLTMWVIIEKLIQQAQGLLFRPVTDQPLFYLALVAVILGFQLFLAGFICEMVSRNSSERNNYKIREEF
;
A
#
# COMPACT_ATOMS: atom_id res chain seq x y z
N MET A 1 -11.05 -21.67 -26.70
CA MET A 1 -11.75 -22.22 -25.52
C MET A 1 -12.25 -21.07 -24.70
N SER A 2 -13.53 -21.04 -24.42
CA SER A 2 -14.27 -19.92 -23.86
C SER A 2 -13.75 -19.62 -22.45
N SER A 3 -13.09 -18.47 -22.27
CA SER A 3 -12.93 -17.87 -20.95
C SER A 3 -14.34 -17.80 -20.36
N LYS A 4 -14.54 -18.37 -19.19
CA LYS A 4 -15.75 -18.16 -18.41
C LYS A 4 -15.83 -16.64 -18.23
N ILE A 5 -16.59 -15.97 -19.08
CA ILE A 5 -16.87 -14.54 -18.94
C ILE A 5 -17.62 -14.48 -17.62
N MET A 6 -16.97 -13.98 -16.55
CA MET A 6 -17.70 -13.62 -15.36
C MET A 6 -18.70 -12.56 -15.79
N GLU A 7 -19.97 -12.94 -15.84
CA GLU A 7 -21.07 -12.03 -16.13
C GLU A 7 -21.20 -11.10 -14.93
N TYR A 8 -20.64 -9.90 -15.07
CA TYR A 8 -20.80 -8.86 -14.06
C TYR A 8 -22.21 -8.31 -14.16
N THR A 9 -22.92 -8.25 -13.05
CA THR A 9 -24.27 -7.69 -12.98
C THR A 9 -24.29 -6.17 -13.11
N LYS A 10 -23.14 -5.52 -12.87
CA LYS A 10 -22.96 -4.07 -12.92
C LYS A 10 -21.70 -3.71 -13.70
N ASP A 11 -21.73 -2.54 -14.35
CA ASP A 11 -20.56 -1.99 -15.03
C ASP A 11 -19.54 -1.45 -14.02
N LEU A 12 -20.02 -0.72 -13.02
CA LEU A 12 -19.21 0.03 -12.08
C LEU A 12 -19.61 -0.22 -10.62
N SER A 13 -18.58 -0.39 -9.76
CA SER A 13 -18.69 -0.23 -8.31
C SER A 13 -17.84 0.96 -7.87
N ILE A 14 -18.45 1.98 -7.31
CA ILE A 14 -17.76 3.17 -6.81
C ILE A 14 -17.62 3.02 -5.29
N VAL A 15 -16.40 2.79 -4.82
CA VAL A 15 -16.08 2.60 -3.40
C VAL A 15 -15.63 3.93 -2.80
N ILE A 16 -16.40 4.42 -1.84
CA ILE A 16 -16.15 5.68 -1.14
C ILE A 16 -15.90 5.39 0.33
N SER A 17 -14.66 5.56 0.78
CA SER A 17 -14.34 5.53 2.21
C SER A 17 -14.61 6.90 2.83
N LEU A 18 -15.34 6.94 3.93
CA LEU A 18 -15.72 8.19 4.61
C LEU A 18 -15.49 8.11 6.12
N TYR A 19 -15.16 9.27 6.71
CA TYR A 19 -15.03 9.45 8.14
C TYR A 19 -15.28 10.92 8.51
N ASN A 20 -16.44 11.23 9.10
CA ASN A 20 -16.89 12.59 9.43
C ASN A 20 -16.90 13.51 8.19
N GLU A 21 -17.74 13.19 7.21
CA GLU A 21 -17.86 13.88 5.92
C GLU A 21 -19.33 14.24 5.60
N GLU A 22 -20.18 14.46 6.63
CA GLU A 22 -21.61 14.72 6.48
C GLU A 22 -21.93 15.84 5.48
N GLU A 23 -21.11 16.90 5.47
CA GLU A 23 -21.35 18.10 4.64
C GLU A 23 -21.18 17.85 3.13
N SER A 24 -20.33 16.89 2.75
CA SER A 24 -19.95 16.63 1.36
C SER A 24 -20.76 15.53 0.68
N LEU A 25 -21.30 14.58 1.43
CA LEU A 25 -21.87 13.34 0.89
C LEU A 25 -23.04 13.56 -0.06
N SER A 26 -23.98 14.46 0.27
CA SER A 26 -25.14 14.72 -0.58
C SER A 26 -24.76 15.28 -1.93
N GLU A 27 -23.82 16.23 -1.96
CA GLU A 27 -23.32 16.83 -3.19
C GLU A 27 -22.56 15.81 -4.04
N LEU A 28 -21.71 15.00 -3.41
CA LEU A 28 -20.95 13.96 -4.08
C LEU A 28 -21.84 12.90 -4.74
N VAL A 29 -22.83 12.40 -4.00
CA VAL A 29 -23.76 11.40 -4.51
C VAL A 29 -24.55 11.93 -5.70
N ASN A 30 -25.09 13.13 -5.60
CA ASN A 30 -25.81 13.76 -6.71
C ASN A 30 -24.92 13.93 -7.95
N TRP A 31 -23.66 14.31 -7.76
CA TRP A 31 -22.72 14.44 -8.88
C TRP A 31 -22.42 13.09 -9.54
N ILE A 32 -22.14 12.06 -8.74
CA ILE A 32 -21.94 10.70 -9.25
C ILE A 32 -23.18 10.24 -10.04
N GLU A 33 -24.37 10.39 -9.47
CA GLU A 33 -25.63 10.00 -10.11
C GLU A 33 -25.83 10.66 -11.48
N GLN A 34 -25.59 11.99 -11.55
CA GLN A 34 -25.67 12.73 -12.82
C GLN A 34 -24.72 12.16 -13.88
N VAL A 35 -23.47 11.84 -13.50
CA VAL A 35 -22.48 11.26 -14.41
C VAL A 35 -22.92 9.87 -14.86
N MET A 36 -23.36 9.01 -13.95
CA MET A 36 -23.77 7.65 -14.27
C MET A 36 -24.99 7.60 -15.18
N ILE A 37 -26.00 8.46 -14.94
CA ILE A 37 -27.19 8.59 -15.78
C ILE A 37 -26.82 9.10 -17.17
N ARG A 38 -25.99 10.13 -17.26
CA ARG A 38 -25.52 10.70 -18.53
C ARG A 38 -24.83 9.67 -19.43
N GLU A 39 -24.03 8.83 -18.84
CA GLU A 39 -23.25 7.81 -19.56
C GLU A 39 -23.98 6.46 -19.72
N GLY A 40 -25.12 6.27 -19.04
CA GLY A 40 -25.95 5.06 -19.13
C GLY A 40 -25.34 3.83 -18.44
N TYR A 41 -24.49 4.00 -17.43
CA TYR A 41 -23.89 2.89 -16.70
C TYR A 41 -24.85 2.26 -15.69
N ASN A 42 -24.84 0.91 -15.62
CA ASN A 42 -25.40 0.18 -14.49
C ASN A 42 -24.34 0.16 -13.37
N TYR A 43 -24.63 0.81 -12.24
CA TYR A 43 -23.65 1.08 -11.20
C TYR A 43 -24.14 0.79 -9.80
N GLU A 44 -23.19 0.74 -8.87
CA GLU A 44 -23.44 0.84 -7.43
C GLU A 44 -22.43 1.79 -6.78
N VAL A 45 -22.86 2.41 -5.69
CA VAL A 45 -22.01 3.21 -4.81
C VAL A 45 -21.91 2.52 -3.45
N LEU A 46 -20.71 2.08 -3.11
CA LEU A 46 -20.41 1.44 -1.83
C LEU A 46 -19.81 2.46 -0.88
N MET A 47 -20.63 2.98 0.02
CA MET A 47 -20.22 3.94 1.05
C MET A 47 -19.76 3.21 2.30
N VAL A 48 -18.45 3.25 2.58
CA VAL A 48 -17.87 2.57 3.73
C VAL A 48 -17.51 3.60 4.79
N ASP A 49 -18.31 3.66 5.83
CA ASP A 49 -18.17 4.55 6.98
C ASP A 49 -17.20 3.95 7.99
N ASP A 50 -16.08 4.62 8.17
CA ASP A 50 -14.99 4.22 9.08
C ASP A 50 -15.25 4.68 10.52
N GLY A 51 -16.48 4.45 11.01
CA GLY A 51 -16.87 4.73 12.39
C GLY A 51 -17.04 6.23 12.67
N SER A 52 -17.71 6.96 11.78
CA SER A 52 -18.00 8.38 11.96
C SER A 52 -18.78 8.67 13.24
N THR A 53 -18.50 9.83 13.82
CA THR A 53 -19.15 10.33 15.07
C THR A 53 -20.13 11.47 14.82
N ASP A 54 -20.21 11.95 13.57
CA ASP A 54 -21.16 12.98 13.09
C ASP A 54 -22.41 12.34 12.45
N GLY A 55 -23.18 13.12 11.70
CA GLY A 55 -24.37 12.64 10.98
C GLY A 55 -24.11 11.84 9.71
N SER A 56 -22.83 11.57 9.32
CA SER A 56 -22.47 10.91 8.06
C SER A 56 -23.21 9.58 7.85
N TRP A 57 -23.20 8.69 8.84
CA TRP A 57 -23.87 7.40 8.70
C TRP A 57 -25.38 7.50 8.57
N SER A 58 -26.00 8.42 9.32
CA SER A 58 -27.44 8.70 9.22
C SER A 58 -27.81 9.22 7.84
N LEU A 59 -26.94 10.02 7.24
CA LEU A 59 -27.11 10.55 5.89
C LEU A 59 -26.97 9.44 4.84
N VAL A 60 -25.97 8.54 4.97
CA VAL A 60 -25.80 7.39 4.07
C VAL A 60 -27.07 6.54 4.03
N LYS A 61 -27.69 6.25 5.19
CA LYS A 61 -28.97 5.52 5.25
C LYS A 61 -30.09 6.23 4.49
N LYS A 62 -30.25 7.54 4.67
CA LYS A 62 -31.26 8.34 3.95
C LYS A 62 -31.02 8.36 2.44
N LEU A 63 -29.75 8.38 2.01
CA LEU A 63 -29.40 8.35 0.59
C LEU A 63 -29.70 6.96 -0.02
N SER A 64 -29.43 5.87 0.70
CA SER A 64 -29.74 4.51 0.24
C SER A 64 -31.25 4.23 0.15
N GLU A 65 -32.05 4.85 1.00
CA GLU A 65 -33.52 4.78 0.91
C GLU A 65 -34.07 5.45 -0.37
N LYS A 66 -33.37 6.49 -0.86
CA LYS A 66 -33.77 7.23 -2.09
C LYS A 66 -33.23 6.61 -3.36
N ASN A 67 -32.06 5.98 -3.31
CA ASN A 67 -31.41 5.42 -4.48
C ASN A 67 -30.87 4.01 -4.15
N SER A 68 -31.49 2.98 -4.74
CA SER A 68 -31.16 1.57 -4.52
C SER A 68 -29.74 1.19 -5.02
N ALA A 69 -29.10 2.04 -5.82
CA ALA A 69 -27.72 1.85 -6.22
C ALA A 69 -26.73 2.14 -5.08
N ILE A 70 -27.19 2.79 -3.98
CA ILE A 70 -26.33 3.12 -2.85
C ILE A 70 -26.41 2.04 -1.80
N ARG A 71 -25.25 1.51 -1.42
CA ARG A 71 -25.09 0.52 -0.35
C ARG A 71 -24.13 1.08 0.70
N GLY A 72 -24.45 0.89 1.98
CA GLY A 72 -23.65 1.37 3.10
C GLY A 72 -23.07 0.23 3.93
N ILE A 73 -21.82 0.38 4.37
CA ILE A 73 -21.14 -0.46 5.35
C ILE A 73 -20.61 0.46 6.45
N SER A 74 -20.89 0.21 7.73
CA SER A 74 -20.41 1.05 8.83
C SER A 74 -19.62 0.22 9.83
N PHE A 75 -18.47 0.75 10.24
CA PHE A 75 -17.63 0.15 11.27
C PHE A 75 -18.04 0.66 12.66
N ARG A 76 -17.77 -0.16 13.67
CA ARG A 76 -18.05 0.21 15.07
C ARG A 76 -17.09 1.29 15.61
N ARG A 77 -15.91 1.46 14.99
CA ARG A 77 -14.89 2.47 15.31
C ARG A 77 -14.03 2.73 14.08
N ASN A 78 -13.21 3.76 14.14
CA ASN A 78 -12.21 4.02 13.10
C ASN A 78 -11.14 2.92 13.07
N TYR A 79 -10.99 2.26 11.92
CA TYR A 79 -9.95 1.26 11.61
C TYR A 79 -8.99 1.73 10.51
N GLY A 80 -9.26 2.88 9.90
CA GLY A 80 -8.47 3.47 8.84
C GLY A 80 -8.93 3.12 7.43
N LYS A 81 -8.47 3.93 6.48
CA LYS A 81 -8.89 3.89 5.07
C LYS A 81 -8.67 2.52 4.41
N SER A 82 -7.60 1.82 4.77
CA SER A 82 -7.31 0.49 4.19
C SER A 82 -8.37 -0.54 4.53
N ALA A 83 -8.85 -0.55 5.78
CA ALA A 83 -9.94 -1.44 6.20
C ALA A 83 -11.25 -1.12 5.44
N ALA A 84 -11.57 0.17 5.28
CA ALA A 84 -12.73 0.61 4.51
C ALA A 84 -12.65 0.15 3.05
N LEU A 85 -11.50 0.33 2.40
CA LEU A 85 -11.29 -0.13 1.04
C LEU A 85 -11.34 -1.65 0.92
N TYR A 86 -10.77 -2.40 1.86
CA TYR A 86 -10.83 -3.86 1.86
C TYR A 86 -12.28 -4.38 1.85
N HIS A 87 -13.13 -3.86 2.74
CA HIS A 87 -14.53 -4.26 2.79
C HIS A 87 -15.32 -3.76 1.58
N GLY A 88 -15.04 -2.56 1.07
CA GLY A 88 -15.61 -2.06 -0.18
C GLY A 88 -15.24 -2.94 -1.38
N PHE A 89 -13.98 -3.35 -1.51
CA PHE A 89 -13.49 -4.26 -2.54
C PHE A 89 -14.12 -5.65 -2.46
N ALA A 90 -14.27 -6.17 -1.23
CA ALA A 90 -14.95 -7.45 -1.02
C ALA A 90 -16.42 -7.41 -1.48
N ALA A 91 -17.13 -6.30 -1.21
CA ALA A 91 -18.54 -6.11 -1.54
C ALA A 91 -18.81 -5.69 -3.00
N ALA A 92 -17.79 -5.23 -3.75
CA ALA A 92 -17.94 -4.71 -5.11
C ALA A 92 -18.35 -5.82 -6.12
N GLU A 93 -19.39 -5.55 -6.92
CA GLU A 93 -19.96 -6.46 -7.92
C GLU A 93 -19.74 -5.99 -9.36
N GLY A 94 -19.28 -4.74 -9.56
CA GLY A 94 -19.08 -4.16 -10.87
C GLY A 94 -17.86 -4.71 -11.60
N ARG A 95 -17.89 -4.68 -12.93
CA ARG A 95 -16.78 -5.06 -13.81
C ARG A 95 -15.53 -4.22 -13.55
N VAL A 96 -15.73 -2.93 -13.30
CA VAL A 96 -14.68 -1.99 -12.90
C VAL A 96 -15.02 -1.45 -11.53
N VAL A 97 -14.00 -1.42 -10.65
CA VAL A 97 -14.12 -0.85 -9.31
C VAL A 97 -13.38 0.48 -9.30
N VAL A 98 -14.05 1.54 -8.88
CA VAL A 98 -13.46 2.88 -8.77
C VAL A 98 -13.40 3.27 -7.30
N THR A 99 -12.23 3.69 -6.82
CA THR A 99 -12.12 4.32 -5.50
C THR A 99 -12.14 5.83 -5.62
N MET A 100 -12.77 6.52 -4.68
CA MET A 100 -12.70 7.98 -4.59
C MET A 100 -12.86 8.45 -3.15
N ASP A 101 -12.35 9.64 -2.85
CA ASP A 101 -12.47 10.26 -1.54
C ASP A 101 -13.81 11.02 -1.41
N ALA A 102 -14.36 11.09 -0.19
CA ALA A 102 -15.65 11.74 0.04
C ALA A 102 -15.61 13.29 0.06
N ASP A 103 -14.43 13.90 -0.04
CA ASP A 103 -14.17 15.32 0.22
C ASP A 103 -14.39 16.28 -0.97
N LEU A 104 -15.01 15.81 -2.05
CA LEU A 104 -15.27 16.54 -3.30
C LEU A 104 -14.03 17.08 -4.02
N GLN A 105 -12.83 16.59 -3.70
CA GLN A 105 -11.61 17.02 -4.37
C GLN A 105 -11.39 16.30 -5.71
N ASP A 106 -11.88 15.09 -5.84
CA ASP A 106 -11.80 14.28 -7.06
C ASP A 106 -13.11 14.41 -7.87
N SER A 107 -13.00 14.57 -9.20
CA SER A 107 -14.16 14.75 -10.07
C SER A 107 -14.74 13.41 -10.52
N PRO A 108 -16.03 13.09 -10.28
CA PRO A 108 -16.70 11.94 -10.86
C PRO A 108 -16.74 11.94 -12.39
N ASP A 109 -16.60 13.09 -13.06
CA ASP A 109 -16.56 13.18 -14.53
C ASP A 109 -15.34 12.50 -15.15
N GLU A 110 -14.34 12.15 -14.35
CA GLU A 110 -13.17 11.38 -14.81
C GLU A 110 -13.45 9.86 -14.91
N ILE A 111 -14.49 9.38 -14.24
CA ILE A 111 -14.84 7.94 -14.16
C ILE A 111 -15.09 7.31 -15.53
N PRO A 112 -15.85 7.92 -16.44
CA PRO A 112 -16.16 7.30 -17.73
C PRO A 112 -14.93 6.99 -18.58
N GLU A 113 -13.96 7.90 -18.61
CA GLU A 113 -12.72 7.69 -19.36
C GLU A 113 -11.84 6.63 -18.67
N MET A 114 -11.73 6.64 -17.34
CA MET A 114 -11.00 5.61 -16.60
C MET A 114 -11.62 4.23 -16.78
N TYR A 115 -12.96 4.14 -16.86
CA TYR A 115 -13.68 2.91 -17.18
C TYR A 115 -13.28 2.38 -18.56
N ARG A 116 -13.30 3.23 -19.59
CA ARG A 116 -12.91 2.85 -20.96
C ARG A 116 -11.48 2.35 -21.01
N MET A 117 -10.54 3.04 -20.34
CA MET A 117 -9.15 2.60 -20.26
C MET A 117 -9.01 1.19 -19.67
N VAL A 118 -9.79 0.86 -18.63
CA VAL A 118 -9.77 -0.49 -18.06
C VAL A 118 -10.41 -1.52 -19.02
N VAL A 119 -11.57 -1.21 -19.60
CA VAL A 119 -12.37 -2.18 -20.35
C VAL A 119 -11.88 -2.35 -21.79
N GLU A 120 -11.58 -1.25 -22.49
CA GLU A 120 -11.24 -1.25 -23.92
C GLU A 120 -9.74 -1.37 -24.14
N GLU A 121 -8.92 -0.65 -23.35
CA GLU A 121 -7.46 -0.70 -23.47
C GLU A 121 -6.86 -1.83 -22.64
N GLY A 122 -7.65 -2.45 -21.73
CA GLY A 122 -7.26 -3.61 -20.92
C GLY A 122 -6.26 -3.31 -19.82
N TRP A 123 -6.26 -2.10 -19.24
CA TRP A 123 -5.46 -1.78 -18.08
C TRP A 123 -5.99 -2.49 -16.83
N ASP A 124 -5.09 -2.98 -16.00
CA ASP A 124 -5.44 -3.57 -14.71
C ASP A 124 -5.80 -2.48 -13.70
N ILE A 125 -5.03 -1.39 -13.73
CA ILE A 125 -5.22 -0.20 -12.88
C ILE A 125 -4.98 1.07 -13.68
N VAL A 126 -5.88 2.03 -13.53
CA VAL A 126 -5.72 3.42 -13.97
C VAL A 126 -5.71 4.31 -12.73
N SER A 127 -4.58 4.95 -12.42
CA SER A 127 -4.45 5.86 -11.28
C SER A 127 -4.66 7.31 -11.72
N GLY A 128 -5.40 8.08 -10.96
CA GLY A 128 -5.48 9.52 -11.18
C GLY A 128 -4.11 10.19 -10.91
N TRP A 129 -3.76 11.18 -11.74
CA TRP A 129 -2.61 12.05 -11.53
C TRP A 129 -3.05 13.50 -11.40
N LYS A 130 -2.95 14.05 -10.18
CA LYS A 130 -3.27 15.45 -9.89
C LYS A 130 -2.15 16.36 -10.39
N LYS A 131 -2.17 16.70 -11.70
CA LYS A 131 -1.13 17.50 -12.36
C LYS A 131 -1.04 18.93 -11.80
N LYS A 132 -2.18 19.54 -11.46
CA LYS A 132 -2.25 20.83 -10.77
C LYS A 132 -2.81 20.60 -9.36
N ARG A 133 -1.98 20.79 -8.34
CA ARG A 133 -2.40 20.74 -6.93
C ARG A 133 -2.59 22.16 -6.43
N PHE A 134 -3.72 22.42 -5.79
CA PHE A 134 -4.01 23.70 -5.14
C PHE A 134 -3.47 23.81 -3.71
N ASP A 135 -2.68 22.84 -3.28
CA ASP A 135 -2.06 22.78 -1.95
C ASP A 135 -0.83 23.70 -1.82
N ASN A 136 -0.50 24.08 -0.58
CA ASN A 136 0.62 24.99 -0.25
C ASN A 136 1.96 24.41 -0.75
N LYS A 137 2.69 25.18 -1.58
CA LYS A 137 3.87 24.72 -2.37
C LYS A 137 5.05 24.22 -1.53
N PHE A 138 5.33 24.78 -0.36
CA PHE A 138 6.56 24.51 0.38
C PHE A 138 6.45 23.38 1.42
N THR A 139 5.33 23.27 2.12
CA THR A 139 5.18 22.29 3.22
C THR A 139 4.74 20.91 2.74
N LYS A 140 4.11 20.80 1.54
CA LYS A 140 3.55 19.54 1.04
C LYS A 140 4.23 19.01 -0.24
N ASN A 141 4.76 19.90 -1.12
CA ASN A 141 5.25 19.47 -2.44
C ASN A 141 6.64 18.82 -2.43
N ILE A 142 7.60 19.31 -1.61
CA ILE A 142 8.95 18.75 -1.56
C ILE A 142 8.95 17.35 -0.90
N PRO A 143 8.35 17.17 0.29
CA PRO A 143 8.23 15.84 0.88
C PRO A 143 7.48 14.83 0.00
N SER A 144 6.41 15.27 -0.67
CA SER A 144 5.65 14.42 -1.59
C SER A 144 6.45 14.00 -2.83
N LYS A 145 7.28 14.89 -3.39
CA LYS A 145 8.16 14.54 -4.53
C LYS A 145 9.22 13.52 -4.15
N LEU A 146 9.86 13.71 -2.99
CA LEU A 146 10.86 12.77 -2.46
C LEU A 146 10.22 11.41 -2.18
N TYR A 147 9.09 11.39 -1.51
CA TYR A 147 8.32 10.18 -1.25
C TYR A 147 7.96 9.43 -2.55
N ASN A 148 7.39 10.13 -3.54
CA ASN A 148 7.02 9.51 -4.81
C ASN A 148 8.25 9.01 -5.60
N ALA A 149 9.40 9.71 -5.52
CA ALA A 149 10.64 9.25 -6.13
C ALA A 149 11.15 7.95 -5.49
N THR A 150 11.17 7.90 -4.15
CA THR A 150 11.56 6.70 -3.38
C THR A 150 10.57 5.56 -3.62
N ALA A 151 9.26 5.84 -3.63
CA ALA A 151 8.24 4.86 -3.93
C ALA A 151 8.40 4.26 -5.33
N ARG A 152 8.67 5.08 -6.37
CA ARG A 152 8.96 4.61 -7.72
C ARG A 152 10.20 3.72 -7.78
N TRP A 153 11.26 4.11 -7.08
CA TRP A 153 12.51 3.33 -7.04
C TRP A 153 12.29 1.96 -6.38
N ILE A 154 11.60 1.93 -5.24
CA ILE A 154 11.33 0.69 -4.49
C ILE A 154 10.34 -0.21 -5.22
N THR A 155 9.23 0.35 -5.72
CA THR A 155 8.14 -0.43 -6.33
C THR A 155 8.37 -0.77 -7.80
N GLY A 156 9.23 0.01 -8.48
CA GLY A 156 9.43 -0.09 -9.92
C GLY A 156 8.17 0.27 -10.73
N ILE A 157 7.25 1.05 -10.16
CA ILE A 157 6.02 1.52 -10.80
C ILE A 157 6.19 3.00 -11.17
N LYS A 158 5.96 3.32 -12.45
CA LYS A 158 6.16 4.67 -12.99
C LYS A 158 4.90 5.52 -12.85
N LEU A 159 4.41 5.76 -11.61
CA LEU A 159 3.33 6.69 -11.33
C LEU A 159 3.88 8.02 -10.79
N HIS A 160 3.31 9.14 -11.23
CA HIS A 160 3.64 10.46 -10.69
C HIS A 160 2.98 10.71 -9.33
N ASP A 161 1.80 10.13 -9.10
CA ASP A 161 1.07 10.26 -7.85
C ASP A 161 0.57 8.91 -7.34
N MET A 162 1.33 8.29 -6.44
CA MET A 162 0.93 7.03 -5.79
C MET A 162 -0.26 7.20 -4.84
N ASN A 163 -0.45 8.42 -4.28
CA ASN A 163 -1.42 8.69 -3.24
C ASN A 163 -2.78 9.22 -3.74
N CYS A 164 -3.00 9.31 -5.05
CA CYS A 164 -4.29 9.75 -5.57
C CYS A 164 -5.40 8.81 -5.08
N GLY A 165 -6.49 9.37 -4.53
CA GLY A 165 -7.67 8.63 -4.07
C GLY A 165 -8.47 8.04 -5.23
N LEU A 166 -8.54 8.78 -6.34
CA LEU A 166 -9.27 8.36 -7.53
C LEU A 166 -8.44 7.34 -8.34
N LYS A 167 -8.90 6.12 -8.37
CA LYS A 167 -8.30 5.02 -9.15
C LYS A 167 -9.40 4.10 -9.67
N ALA A 168 -9.23 3.59 -10.88
CA ALA A 168 -10.07 2.55 -11.45
C ALA A 168 -9.29 1.25 -11.53
N TYR A 169 -9.95 0.15 -11.21
CA TYR A 169 -9.38 -1.19 -11.16
C TYR A 169 -10.26 -2.16 -11.93
N ARG A 170 -9.67 -3.10 -12.64
CA ARG A 170 -10.40 -4.30 -13.04
C ARG A 170 -10.83 -5.06 -11.77
N ASN A 171 -12.04 -5.60 -11.75
CA ASN A 171 -12.58 -6.28 -10.56
C ASN A 171 -11.66 -7.38 -10.03
N ASP A 172 -11.08 -8.19 -10.93
CA ASP A 172 -10.13 -9.25 -10.55
C ASP A 172 -8.96 -8.73 -9.71
N VAL A 173 -8.50 -7.50 -9.96
CA VAL A 173 -7.41 -6.90 -9.18
C VAL A 173 -7.81 -6.77 -7.73
N VAL A 174 -8.94 -6.13 -7.45
CA VAL A 174 -9.37 -5.85 -6.07
C VAL A 174 -9.77 -7.11 -5.32
N LYS A 175 -10.23 -8.15 -6.02
CA LYS A 175 -10.54 -9.46 -5.43
C LYS A 175 -9.31 -10.30 -5.11
N ASN A 176 -8.15 -9.97 -5.68
CA ASN A 176 -6.92 -10.74 -5.52
C ASN A 176 -5.84 -10.05 -4.70
N ILE A 177 -6.12 -8.87 -4.16
CA ILE A 177 -5.20 -8.15 -3.27
C ILE A 177 -5.81 -8.02 -1.88
N GLU A 178 -4.94 -7.99 -0.87
CA GLU A 178 -5.31 -7.69 0.50
C GLU A 178 -4.78 -6.30 0.88
N VAL A 179 -5.67 -5.41 1.34
CA VAL A 179 -5.33 -4.05 1.72
C VAL A 179 -5.48 -3.90 3.23
N TYR A 180 -4.37 -3.74 3.96
CA TYR A 180 -4.34 -3.63 5.42
C TYR A 180 -3.41 -2.49 5.86
N GLY A 181 -3.47 -2.08 7.12
CA GLY A 181 -2.64 -1.01 7.69
C GLY A 181 -2.73 0.28 6.88
N GLU A 182 -1.61 0.80 6.43
CA GLU A 182 -1.54 1.98 5.55
C GLU A 182 -1.35 1.62 4.06
N MET A 183 -1.61 0.36 3.67
CA MET A 183 -1.32 -0.17 2.32
C MET A 183 -2.24 0.39 1.21
N HIS A 184 -3.28 1.14 1.55
CA HIS A 184 -4.13 1.81 0.57
C HIS A 184 -3.36 2.70 -0.43
N ARG A 185 -2.18 3.20 -0.03
CA ARG A 185 -1.29 4.00 -0.89
C ARG A 185 -0.55 3.15 -1.91
N TYR A 186 -0.37 1.87 -1.60
CA TYR A 186 0.47 0.93 -2.35
C TYR A 186 -0.34 -0.12 -3.11
N ILE A 187 -1.66 0.09 -3.27
CA ILE A 187 -2.52 -0.83 -4.04
C ILE A 187 -1.92 -1.17 -5.41
N PRO A 188 -1.36 -0.21 -6.20
CA PRO A 188 -0.72 -0.55 -7.47
C PRO A 188 0.45 -1.53 -7.31
N TYR A 189 1.19 -1.45 -6.21
CA TYR A 189 2.28 -2.36 -5.93
C TYR A 189 1.81 -3.74 -5.46
N LEU A 190 0.78 -3.78 -4.60
CA LEU A 190 0.14 -5.05 -4.21
C LEU A 190 -0.40 -5.78 -5.44
N ALA A 191 -1.06 -5.06 -6.35
CA ALA A 191 -1.55 -5.60 -7.60
C ALA A 191 -0.43 -6.15 -8.49
N LYS A 192 0.65 -5.40 -8.68
CA LYS A 192 1.82 -5.86 -9.43
C LYS A 192 2.40 -7.17 -8.86
N ASN A 193 2.50 -7.28 -7.54
CA ASN A 193 2.98 -8.49 -6.86
C ASN A 193 1.99 -9.67 -6.97
N ALA A 194 0.70 -9.39 -7.12
CA ALA A 194 -0.33 -10.38 -7.40
C ALA A 194 -0.41 -10.78 -8.90
N GLY A 195 0.44 -10.22 -9.76
CA GLY A 195 0.53 -10.55 -11.18
C GLY A 195 -0.19 -9.58 -12.12
N PHE A 196 -0.79 -8.50 -11.61
CA PHE A 196 -1.48 -7.47 -12.39
C PHE A 196 -0.51 -6.31 -12.68
N GLY A 197 0.17 -6.37 -13.81
CA GLY A 197 1.27 -5.46 -14.14
C GLY A 197 0.91 -4.33 -15.11
N ARG A 198 -0.29 -4.33 -15.72
CA ARG A 198 -0.74 -3.29 -16.65
C ARG A 198 -1.29 -2.10 -15.88
N ILE A 199 -0.40 -1.24 -15.40
CA ILE A 199 -0.70 -0.09 -14.55
C ILE A 199 -0.35 1.19 -15.30
N THR A 200 -1.31 2.12 -15.37
CA THR A 200 -1.13 3.44 -16.00
C THR A 200 -1.70 4.55 -15.12
N GLU A 201 -1.53 5.77 -15.57
CA GLU A 201 -2.11 6.94 -14.93
C GLU A 201 -2.81 7.85 -15.95
N LYS A 202 -3.81 8.58 -15.46
CA LYS A 202 -4.54 9.59 -16.19
C LYS A 202 -4.46 10.92 -15.46
N ALA A 203 -4.14 12.01 -16.17
CA ALA A 203 -4.24 13.34 -15.58
C ALA A 203 -5.71 13.65 -15.27
N VAL A 204 -6.02 13.94 -14.00
CA VAL A 204 -7.38 14.18 -13.52
C VAL A 204 -7.53 15.61 -12.99
N GLN A 205 -8.73 16.13 -13.06
CA GLN A 205 -9.08 17.41 -12.47
C GLN A 205 -9.11 17.27 -10.95
N HIS A 206 -8.50 18.23 -10.27
CA HIS A 206 -8.51 18.29 -8.81
C HIS A 206 -9.10 19.61 -8.36
N GLN A 207 -10.07 19.55 -7.47
CA GLN A 207 -10.74 20.72 -6.92
C GLN A 207 -10.18 21.08 -5.54
N LYS A 208 -10.36 22.33 -5.13
CA LYS A 208 -10.09 22.74 -3.76
C LYS A 208 -11.10 22.08 -2.84
N ARG A 209 -10.62 21.61 -1.68
CA ARG A 209 -11.52 21.12 -0.63
C ARG A 209 -12.56 22.20 -0.28
N LYS A 210 -13.82 21.82 -0.32
CA LYS A 210 -14.94 22.71 -0.05
C LYS A 210 -15.34 22.68 1.42
N TYR A 211 -15.28 21.50 2.04
CA TYR A 211 -15.71 21.25 3.42
C TYR A 211 -14.60 20.61 4.25
N GLY A 212 -14.67 20.77 5.58
CA GLY A 212 -13.77 20.12 6.53
C GLY A 212 -12.35 20.67 6.58
N VAL A 213 -11.55 20.14 7.51
CA VAL A 213 -10.14 20.53 7.74
C VAL A 213 -9.21 19.37 7.41
N SER A 214 -8.06 19.67 6.78
CA SER A 214 -7.05 18.66 6.46
C SER A 214 -6.42 18.08 7.74
N LYS A 215 -6.59 16.78 7.98
CA LYS A 215 -6.06 16.05 9.15
C LYS A 215 -4.60 15.57 8.94
N PHE A 216 -3.76 16.29 8.15
CA PHE A 216 -2.42 15.85 7.77
C PHE A 216 -1.35 16.34 8.75
N GLY A 217 -0.66 15.43 9.46
CA GLY A 217 0.50 15.68 10.32
C GLY A 217 1.83 15.14 9.74
N LEU A 218 2.97 15.55 10.32
CA LEU A 218 4.33 15.08 9.99
C LEU A 218 4.51 13.57 10.25
N GLU A 219 3.80 13.01 11.23
CA GLU A 219 3.81 11.57 11.56
C GLU A 219 3.49 10.68 10.35
N ARG A 220 2.59 11.14 9.48
CA ARG A 220 2.21 10.41 8.27
C ARG A 220 3.35 10.27 7.27
N PHE A 221 4.29 11.20 7.26
CA PHE A 221 5.46 11.14 6.38
C PHE A 221 6.45 10.07 6.87
N VAL A 222 6.74 10.05 8.16
CA VAL A 222 7.62 9.04 8.78
C VAL A 222 7.01 7.64 8.60
N ASN A 223 5.72 7.48 8.93
CA ASN A 223 5.00 6.22 8.78
C ASN A 223 5.02 5.75 7.31
N GLY A 224 4.83 6.67 6.35
CA GLY A 224 4.89 6.34 4.93
C GLY A 224 6.24 5.76 4.47
N PHE A 225 7.36 6.22 5.03
CA PHE A 225 8.68 5.64 4.75
C PHE A 225 8.86 4.27 5.38
N LEU A 226 8.41 4.10 6.63
CA LEU A 226 8.46 2.80 7.31
C LEU A 226 7.59 1.77 6.58
N ASP A 227 6.42 2.18 6.10
CA ASP A 227 5.54 1.34 5.28
C ASP A 227 6.20 0.92 3.96
N LEU A 228 6.93 1.84 3.29
CA LEU A 228 7.68 1.51 2.08
C LEU A 228 8.77 0.46 2.33
N ILE A 229 9.52 0.61 3.41
CA ILE A 229 10.57 -0.34 3.79
C ILE A 229 9.95 -1.70 4.11
N SER A 230 8.87 -1.71 4.90
CA SER A 230 8.14 -2.92 5.25
C SER A 230 7.58 -3.63 4.02
N LEU A 231 6.98 -2.86 3.10
CA LEU A 231 6.42 -3.38 1.87
C LEU A 231 7.50 -3.99 0.97
N TRP A 232 8.63 -3.29 0.80
CA TRP A 232 9.78 -3.80 0.05
C TRP A 232 10.31 -5.11 0.64
N PHE A 233 10.47 -5.13 1.96
CA PHE A 233 10.97 -6.31 2.66
C PHE A 233 10.00 -7.49 2.52
N LEU A 234 8.73 -7.29 2.83
CA LEU A 234 7.72 -8.35 2.78
C LEU A 234 7.52 -8.91 1.37
N SER A 235 7.52 -8.05 0.35
CA SER A 235 7.34 -8.50 -1.03
C SER A 235 8.53 -9.31 -1.56
N ARG A 236 9.75 -8.99 -1.11
CA ARG A 236 10.96 -9.66 -1.59
C ARG A 236 11.34 -10.87 -0.74
N PHE A 237 11.15 -10.78 0.56
CA PHE A 237 11.62 -11.75 1.54
C PHE A 237 10.50 -12.37 2.40
N GLY A 238 9.25 -11.91 2.29
CA GLY A 238 8.14 -12.38 3.12
C GLY A 238 7.92 -13.89 3.06
N LYS A 239 8.13 -14.52 1.90
CA LYS A 239 8.06 -15.99 1.74
C LYS A 239 9.39 -16.70 2.01
N LYS A 240 10.51 -15.98 2.14
CA LYS A 240 11.87 -16.53 2.32
C LYS A 240 12.72 -15.60 3.20
N PRO A 241 12.32 -15.30 4.44
CA PRO A 241 13.02 -14.34 5.30
C PRO A 241 14.44 -14.80 5.65
N MET A 242 14.69 -16.12 5.70
CA MET A 242 15.99 -16.69 5.97
C MET A 242 17.05 -16.28 4.92
N HIS A 243 16.65 -16.01 3.66
CA HIS A 243 17.59 -15.54 2.64
C HIS A 243 18.19 -14.17 2.95
N PHE A 244 17.45 -13.30 3.62
CA PHE A 244 17.94 -11.98 4.02
C PHE A 244 18.68 -12.03 5.36
N PHE A 245 18.00 -12.47 6.40
CA PHE A 245 18.57 -12.46 7.75
C PHE A 245 19.69 -13.50 7.92
N GLY A 246 19.53 -14.68 7.34
CA GLY A 246 20.55 -15.72 7.40
C GLY A 246 21.83 -15.33 6.67
N PHE A 247 21.71 -14.78 5.44
CA PHE A 247 22.87 -14.33 4.68
C PHE A 247 23.61 -13.19 5.39
N THR A 248 22.90 -12.14 5.81
CA THR A 248 23.51 -11.01 6.52
C THR A 248 24.07 -11.43 7.86
N GLY A 249 23.40 -12.33 8.59
CA GLY A 249 23.85 -12.88 9.86
C GLY A 249 25.15 -13.68 9.71
N ILE A 250 25.22 -14.58 8.73
CA ILE A 250 26.45 -15.38 8.45
C ILE A 250 27.59 -14.43 8.06
N LEU A 251 27.34 -13.44 7.19
CA LEU A 251 28.37 -12.49 6.76
C LEU A 251 28.93 -11.70 7.94
N MET A 252 28.08 -11.16 8.81
CA MET A 252 28.49 -10.44 10.01
C MET A 252 29.25 -11.34 10.99
N PHE A 253 28.76 -12.57 11.22
CA PHE A 253 29.40 -13.54 12.08
C PHE A 253 30.80 -13.87 11.60
N LEU A 254 30.98 -14.20 10.31
CA LEU A 254 32.27 -14.52 9.73
C LEU A 254 33.23 -13.33 9.77
N THR A 255 32.73 -12.13 9.46
CA THR A 255 33.53 -10.89 9.55
C THR A 255 34.03 -10.67 10.97
N GLY A 256 33.16 -10.78 11.95
CA GLY A 256 33.52 -10.65 13.37
C GLY A 256 34.51 -11.73 13.84
N ALA A 257 34.29 -12.98 13.41
CA ALA A 257 35.19 -14.10 13.71
C ALA A 257 36.61 -13.90 13.11
N VAL A 258 36.68 -13.46 11.85
CA VAL A 258 37.96 -13.14 11.19
C VAL A 258 38.68 -12.01 11.88
N LEU A 259 37.98 -10.93 12.22
CA LEU A 259 38.57 -9.79 12.95
C LEU A 259 39.06 -10.20 14.35
N THR A 260 38.29 -11.02 15.07
CA THR A 260 38.69 -11.55 16.37
C THR A 260 39.95 -12.41 16.23
N MET A 261 39.98 -13.32 15.26
CA MET A 261 41.13 -14.17 14.96
C MET A 261 42.38 -13.33 14.64
N TRP A 262 42.19 -12.30 13.81
CA TRP A 262 43.28 -11.39 13.44
C TRP A 262 43.90 -10.73 14.69
N VAL A 263 43.08 -10.15 15.56
CA VAL A 263 43.55 -9.47 16.79
C VAL A 263 44.29 -10.44 17.73
N ILE A 264 43.79 -11.69 17.84
CA ILE A 264 44.44 -12.73 18.65
C ILE A 264 45.79 -13.15 18.06
N ILE A 265 45.84 -13.43 16.74
CA ILE A 265 47.09 -13.83 16.07
C ILE A 265 48.11 -12.71 16.14
N GLU A 266 47.75 -11.47 15.91
CA GLU A 266 48.65 -10.33 16.00
C GLU A 266 49.28 -10.21 17.41
N LYS A 267 48.46 -10.35 18.45
CA LYS A 267 48.96 -10.41 19.85
C LYS A 267 49.96 -11.55 20.07
N LEU A 268 49.66 -12.75 19.60
CA LEU A 268 50.54 -13.93 19.77
C LEU A 268 51.86 -13.72 19.05
N ILE A 269 51.88 -13.14 17.85
CA ILE A 269 53.08 -12.83 17.10
C ILE A 269 53.93 -11.83 17.84
N GLN A 270 53.33 -10.70 18.30
CA GLN A 270 54.04 -9.67 19.06
C GLN A 270 54.62 -10.23 20.38
N GLN A 271 53.88 -11.07 21.09
CA GLN A 271 54.35 -11.75 22.29
C GLN A 271 55.53 -12.70 22.02
N ALA A 272 55.46 -13.46 20.92
CA ALA A 272 56.56 -14.37 20.54
C ALA A 272 57.83 -13.63 20.11
N GLN A 273 57.70 -12.41 19.61
CA GLN A 273 58.83 -11.55 19.21
C GLN A 273 59.38 -10.71 20.37
N GLY A 274 58.83 -10.84 21.60
CA GLY A 274 59.24 -10.05 22.76
C GLY A 274 58.90 -8.55 22.64
N LEU A 275 57.94 -8.16 21.75
CA LEU A 275 57.50 -6.83 21.56
C LEU A 275 56.45 -6.41 22.62
N LEU A 276 56.35 -5.12 22.92
CA LEU A 276 55.29 -4.57 23.73
C LEU A 276 53.97 -4.77 23.01
N PHE A 277 53.04 -5.52 23.59
CA PHE A 277 51.70 -5.76 23.01
C PHE A 277 50.61 -5.12 23.89
N ARG A 278 49.55 -4.67 23.28
CA ARG A 278 48.32 -4.26 23.98
C ARG A 278 47.47 -5.48 24.30
N PRO A 279 46.87 -5.59 25.49
CA PRO A 279 45.87 -6.59 25.79
C PRO A 279 44.75 -6.57 24.72
N VAL A 280 44.21 -7.72 24.37
CA VAL A 280 43.12 -7.81 23.35
C VAL A 280 41.94 -6.97 23.78
N THR A 281 41.66 -6.93 25.08
CA THR A 281 40.55 -6.13 25.67
C THR A 281 40.75 -4.62 25.58
N ASP A 282 41.98 -4.13 25.37
CA ASP A 282 42.28 -2.70 25.24
C ASP A 282 42.22 -2.22 23.79
N GLN A 283 41.86 -3.11 22.87
CA GLN A 283 41.76 -2.81 21.45
C GLN A 283 40.30 -2.57 21.05
N PRO A 284 39.92 -1.38 20.56
CA PRO A 284 38.55 -1.09 20.12
C PRO A 284 38.04 -2.05 19.06
N LEU A 285 38.94 -2.53 18.18
CA LEU A 285 38.58 -3.47 17.11
C LEU A 285 38.03 -4.79 17.65
N PHE A 286 38.54 -5.26 18.83
CA PHE A 286 38.03 -6.45 19.49
C PHE A 286 36.55 -6.33 19.87
N TYR A 287 36.14 -5.18 20.42
CA TYR A 287 34.74 -4.97 20.76
C TYR A 287 33.83 -4.88 19.53
N LEU A 288 34.29 -4.22 18.46
CA LEU A 288 33.56 -4.21 17.20
C LEU A 288 33.39 -5.61 16.61
N ALA A 289 34.45 -6.42 16.68
CA ALA A 289 34.41 -7.81 16.23
C ALA A 289 33.44 -8.65 17.08
N LEU A 290 33.47 -8.50 18.41
CA LEU A 290 32.58 -9.19 19.33
C LEU A 290 31.11 -8.82 19.07
N VAL A 291 30.81 -7.53 18.90
CA VAL A 291 29.47 -7.05 18.55
C VAL A 291 29.02 -7.63 17.21
N ALA A 292 29.90 -7.67 16.21
CA ALA A 292 29.57 -8.25 14.91
C ALA A 292 29.23 -9.76 15.01
N VAL A 293 29.96 -10.54 15.82
CA VAL A 293 29.67 -11.97 16.08
C VAL A 293 28.29 -12.12 16.73
N ILE A 294 28.00 -11.33 17.78
CA ILE A 294 26.75 -11.42 18.52
C ILE A 294 25.57 -11.02 17.63
N LEU A 295 25.66 -9.89 16.93
CA LEU A 295 24.62 -9.45 16.01
C LEU A 295 24.43 -10.40 14.85
N GLY A 296 25.52 -10.97 14.31
CA GLY A 296 25.46 -11.96 13.25
C GLY A 296 24.66 -13.21 13.67
N PHE A 297 24.93 -13.71 14.88
CA PHE A 297 24.20 -14.85 15.45
C PHE A 297 22.71 -14.50 15.71
N GLN A 298 22.44 -13.30 16.26
CA GLN A 298 21.06 -12.84 16.49
C GLN A 298 20.26 -12.70 15.19
N LEU A 299 20.86 -12.12 14.14
CA LEU A 299 20.22 -12.02 12.83
C LEU A 299 19.93 -13.39 12.24
N PHE A 300 20.86 -14.35 12.37
CA PHE A 300 20.63 -15.71 11.90
C PHE A 300 19.45 -16.38 12.62
N LEU A 301 19.38 -16.27 13.95
CA LEU A 301 18.24 -16.77 14.74
C LEU A 301 16.93 -16.09 14.36
N ALA A 302 16.95 -14.77 14.19
CA ALA A 302 15.78 -14.02 13.74
C ALA A 302 15.28 -14.52 12.38
N GLY A 303 16.19 -14.77 11.43
CA GLY A 303 15.87 -15.39 10.14
C GLY A 303 15.18 -16.73 10.26
N PHE A 304 15.70 -17.58 11.15
CA PHE A 304 15.12 -18.89 11.40
C PHE A 304 13.70 -18.81 12.00
N ILE A 305 13.50 -17.93 12.98
CA ILE A 305 12.18 -17.69 13.59
C ILE A 305 11.20 -17.15 12.54
N CYS A 306 11.59 -16.16 11.75
CA CYS A 306 10.76 -15.61 10.69
C CYS A 306 10.40 -16.67 9.62
N GLU A 307 11.33 -17.57 9.29
CA GLU A 307 11.07 -18.67 8.37
C GLU A 307 10.04 -19.67 8.95
N MET A 308 10.14 -19.98 10.25
CA MET A 308 9.16 -20.84 10.92
C MET A 308 7.77 -20.20 10.95
N VAL A 309 7.67 -18.90 11.25
CA VAL A 309 6.42 -18.15 11.21
C VAL A 309 5.83 -18.15 9.80
N SER A 310 6.64 -17.86 8.79
CA SER A 310 6.23 -17.90 7.39
C SER A 310 5.75 -19.27 6.95
N ARG A 311 6.38 -20.34 7.43
CA ARG A 311 5.98 -21.72 7.13
C ARG A 311 4.64 -22.12 7.73
N ASN A 312 4.29 -21.58 8.89
CA ASN A 312 3.03 -21.85 9.57
C ASN A 312 1.89 -20.92 9.13
N SER A 313 2.15 -19.95 8.25
CA SER A 313 1.12 -19.06 7.72
C SER A 313 0.19 -19.80 6.77
N SER A 314 -1.13 -19.62 6.94
CA SER A 314 -2.16 -20.09 6.01
C SER A 314 -2.01 -19.52 4.59
N GLU A 315 -1.35 -18.36 4.47
CA GLU A 315 -1.09 -17.67 3.22
C GLU A 315 0.10 -18.23 2.40
N ARG A 316 0.86 -19.20 2.95
CA ARG A 316 2.09 -19.70 2.33
C ARG A 316 1.88 -20.21 0.90
N ASN A 317 0.82 -20.98 0.68
CA ASN A 317 0.52 -21.62 -0.61
C ASN A 317 -0.64 -20.93 -1.34
N ASN A 318 -1.04 -19.75 -0.91
CA ASN A 318 -2.05 -18.96 -1.59
C ASN A 318 -1.46 -18.32 -2.85
N TYR A 319 -1.46 -19.10 -3.93
CA TYR A 319 -1.03 -18.64 -5.26
C TYR A 319 -2.25 -18.20 -6.06
N LYS A 320 -2.16 -17.03 -6.67
CA LYS A 320 -3.23 -16.51 -7.54
C LYS A 320 -3.14 -17.20 -8.88
N ILE A 321 -4.08 -18.10 -9.16
CA ILE A 321 -4.17 -18.84 -10.41
C ILE A 321 -4.76 -17.91 -11.47
N ARG A 322 -4.11 -17.83 -12.63
CA ARG A 322 -4.57 -17.00 -13.74
C ARG A 322 -5.65 -17.72 -14.57
N GLU A 323 -5.48 -18.99 -14.78
CA GLU A 323 -6.35 -19.81 -15.64
C GLU A 323 -6.22 -21.26 -15.22
N GLU A 324 -7.36 -21.96 -15.17
CA GLU A 324 -7.46 -23.38 -14.90
C GLU A 324 -8.43 -23.99 -15.91
N PHE A 325 -8.09 -25.14 -16.54
CA PHE A 325 -8.89 -25.80 -17.56
C PHE A 325 -8.82 -27.31 -17.48
#